data_fac6ffbcc9ac3513e9b164fc29894d84
#
_entry.id   fac6ffbcc9ac3513e9b164fc29894d84
#
_cell.length_a   1.000
_cell.length_b   1.000
_cell.length_c   1.000
_cell.angle_alpha   90.00
_cell.angle_beta   90.00
_cell.angle_gamma   90.00
#
_symmetry.space_group_name_H-M   'P 1'
#
loop_
_entity.id
_entity.type
_entity.pdbx_description
1 polymer ?
#
loop_
_entity_poly.entity_id
_entity_poly.type
_entity_poly.pdbx_seq_one_letter_code
_entity_poly.pdbx_strand_id
1 'polypeptide(L)'
;IGTPVDPTPSVLQTALREAADAPGYPQTWGTPDLREAVVEWFARRRGVPGLDPDGIIPTVGSKELVAWLPTLLDLGPGDIVGFPRAAYPTYDVGARLAGATPLAVDSLTSLGPLTPSTTPKLLWLNTPGNPTGKVLGVGHLRKVVDWARAHGVIVASDECYAELDWRDRGDAGDGSIDWDAEPPTTPSLLDPRVTGGSTEGLLVCY
;
A
#
# COMPACT_ATOMS: atom_id res chain seq x y z
N ILE A 1 0.60 -8.43 19.75
CA ILE A 1 1.24 -7.88 18.56
C ILE A 1 2.29 -8.89 18.12
N GLY A 2 2.18 -9.38 16.89
CA GLY A 2 3.12 -10.32 16.31
C GLY A 2 4.45 -9.62 15.95
N THR A 3 5.54 -10.35 16.08
CA THR A 3 6.87 -9.91 15.64
C THR A 3 7.46 -11.01 14.77
N PRO A 4 8.05 -10.68 13.60
CA PRO A 4 8.77 -11.66 12.80
C PRO A 4 9.88 -12.30 13.63
N VAL A 5 10.03 -13.63 13.53
CA VAL A 5 11.02 -14.40 14.29
C VAL A 5 12.06 -15.08 13.39
N ASP A 6 11.83 -15.06 12.08
CA ASP A 6 12.73 -15.67 11.12
C ASP A 6 14.03 -14.87 11.01
N PRO A 7 15.17 -15.55 10.83
CA PRO A 7 16.45 -14.88 10.65
C PRO A 7 16.47 -14.11 9.33
N THR A 8 17.15 -12.97 9.33
CA THR A 8 17.36 -12.20 8.08
C THR A 8 18.13 -13.07 7.07
N PRO A 9 17.63 -13.22 5.84
CA PRO A 9 18.32 -14.00 4.80
C PRO A 9 19.76 -13.55 4.58
N SER A 10 20.66 -14.50 4.37
CA SER A 10 22.10 -14.23 4.22
C SER A 10 22.44 -13.29 3.08
N VAL A 11 21.66 -13.34 1.99
CA VAL A 11 21.80 -12.41 0.85
C VAL A 11 21.60 -10.96 1.28
N LEU A 12 20.61 -10.67 2.11
CA LEU A 12 20.36 -9.33 2.63
C LEU A 12 21.46 -8.88 3.60
N GLN A 13 21.91 -9.79 4.49
CA GLN A 13 23.01 -9.50 5.40
C GLN A 13 24.32 -9.19 4.65
N THR A 14 24.58 -9.87 3.54
CA THR A 14 25.74 -9.63 2.69
C THR A 14 25.64 -8.29 1.99
N ALA A 15 24.51 -7.99 1.34
CA ALA A 15 24.29 -6.71 0.67
C ALA A 15 24.43 -5.51 1.62
N LEU A 16 23.88 -5.61 2.84
CA LEU A 16 24.03 -4.57 3.87
C LEU A 16 25.47 -4.37 4.30
N ARG A 17 26.25 -5.46 4.46
CA ARG A 17 27.66 -5.34 4.81
C ARG A 17 28.49 -4.70 3.70
N GLU A 18 28.24 -5.06 2.46
CA GLU A 18 28.92 -4.50 1.29
C GLU A 18 28.59 -3.01 1.09
N ALA A 19 27.38 -2.59 1.43
CA ALA A 19 26.93 -1.19 1.35
C ALA A 19 27.23 -0.37 2.62
N ALA A 20 27.89 -0.93 3.64
CA ALA A 20 28.11 -0.24 4.91
C ALA A 20 29.05 0.97 4.81
N ASP A 21 29.98 0.98 3.85
CA ASP A 21 30.87 2.11 3.57
C ASP A 21 30.25 3.01 2.50
N ALA A 22 29.29 3.83 2.92
CA ALA A 22 28.58 4.78 2.07
C ALA A 22 28.75 6.20 2.63
N PRO A 23 29.84 6.91 2.28
CA PRO A 23 30.14 8.24 2.79
C PRO A 23 29.13 9.27 2.27
N GLY A 24 28.88 10.30 3.07
CA GLY A 24 27.96 11.39 2.76
C GLY A 24 26.60 11.26 3.38
N TYR A 25 25.71 12.21 3.08
CA TYR A 25 24.34 12.17 3.54
C TYR A 25 23.47 11.34 2.61
N PRO A 26 22.58 10.48 3.14
CA PRO A 26 21.63 9.77 2.31
C PRO A 26 20.68 10.75 1.61
N GLN A 27 20.39 10.46 0.36
CA GLN A 27 19.38 11.22 -0.38
C GLN A 27 18.00 10.81 0.10
N THR A 28 17.18 11.78 0.51
CA THR A 28 15.78 11.51 0.93
C THR A 28 14.94 10.92 -0.18
N TRP A 29 15.28 11.22 -1.42
CA TRP A 29 14.62 10.69 -2.61
C TRP A 29 15.04 9.26 -2.97
N GLY A 30 16.11 8.75 -2.36
CA GLY A 30 16.73 7.49 -2.74
C GLY A 30 17.66 7.62 -3.95
N THR A 31 18.53 6.63 -4.13
CA THR A 31 19.39 6.57 -5.30
C THR A 31 18.59 6.19 -6.55
N PRO A 32 19.03 6.59 -7.76
CA PRO A 32 18.41 6.11 -8.99
C PRO A 32 18.31 4.58 -9.06
N ASP A 33 19.39 3.87 -8.74
CA ASP A 33 19.44 2.40 -8.76
C ASP A 33 18.38 1.77 -7.84
N LEU A 34 18.16 2.35 -6.64
CA LEU A 34 17.10 1.87 -5.74
C LEU A 34 15.72 2.06 -6.35
N ARG A 35 15.45 3.22 -6.93
CA ARG A 35 14.15 3.53 -7.52
C ARG A 35 13.87 2.67 -8.75
N GLU A 36 14.88 2.47 -9.60
CA GLU A 36 14.80 1.57 -10.75
C GLU A 36 14.56 0.12 -10.32
N ALA A 37 15.30 -0.37 -9.31
CA ALA A 37 15.08 -1.72 -8.76
C ALA A 37 13.66 -1.92 -8.21
N VAL A 38 13.05 -0.90 -7.60
CA VAL A 38 11.66 -0.94 -7.14
C VAL A 38 10.69 -1.02 -8.33
N VAL A 39 10.90 -0.20 -9.37
CA VAL A 39 10.08 -0.23 -10.59
C VAL A 39 10.12 -1.59 -11.27
N GLU A 40 11.32 -2.18 -11.42
CA GLU A 40 11.50 -3.52 -11.99
C GLU A 40 10.83 -4.58 -11.12
N TRP A 41 10.93 -4.46 -9.80
CA TRP A 41 10.28 -5.38 -8.88
C TRP A 41 8.75 -5.31 -9.01
N PHE A 42 8.16 -4.11 -9.06
CA PHE A 42 6.73 -3.94 -9.29
C PHE A 42 6.28 -4.55 -10.62
N ALA A 43 7.06 -4.36 -11.69
CA ALA A 43 6.76 -4.95 -12.99
C ALA A 43 6.74 -6.49 -12.92
N ARG A 44 7.78 -7.07 -12.32
CA ARG A 44 7.96 -8.54 -12.27
C ARG A 44 7.05 -9.22 -11.26
N ARG A 45 6.94 -8.66 -10.04
CA ARG A 45 6.26 -9.31 -8.92
C ARG A 45 4.82 -8.86 -8.73
N ARG A 46 4.50 -7.63 -9.11
CA ARG A 46 3.18 -7.04 -8.87
C ARG A 46 2.35 -6.87 -10.14
N GLY A 47 2.91 -7.19 -11.31
CA GLY A 47 2.24 -7.01 -12.59
C GLY A 47 1.95 -5.55 -12.94
N VAL A 48 2.78 -4.63 -12.46
CA VAL A 48 2.64 -3.18 -12.65
C VAL A 48 3.84 -2.66 -13.46
N PRO A 49 3.83 -2.79 -14.78
CA PRO A 49 4.89 -2.28 -15.63
C PRO A 49 4.79 -0.77 -15.83
N GLY A 50 5.91 -0.14 -16.13
CA GLY A 50 5.96 1.24 -16.63
C GLY A 50 5.74 2.31 -15.55
N LEU A 51 6.00 2.01 -14.28
CA LEU A 51 6.06 3.03 -13.23
C LEU A 51 7.23 3.98 -13.51
N ASP A 52 7.01 5.25 -13.20
CA ASP A 52 8.07 6.26 -13.26
C ASP A 52 8.97 6.14 -12.02
N PRO A 53 10.30 5.94 -12.17
CA PRO A 53 11.23 5.95 -11.05
C PRO A 53 11.15 7.24 -10.21
N ASP A 54 10.77 8.36 -10.79
CA ASP A 54 10.60 9.62 -10.07
C ASP A 54 9.34 9.65 -9.19
N GLY A 55 8.43 8.70 -9.37
CA GLY A 55 7.29 8.45 -8.48
C GLY A 55 7.62 7.54 -7.29
N ILE A 56 8.86 7.05 -7.14
CA ILE A 56 9.28 6.17 -6.05
C ILE A 56 10.00 6.96 -4.97
N ILE A 57 9.51 6.83 -3.73
CA ILE A 57 10.12 7.50 -2.57
C ILE A 57 10.35 6.45 -1.48
N PRO A 58 11.61 6.22 -1.05
CA PRO A 58 11.90 5.35 0.09
C PRO A 58 11.42 5.99 1.40
N THR A 59 10.94 5.16 2.31
CA THR A 59 10.48 5.60 3.62
C THR A 59 11.16 4.79 4.73
N VAL A 60 11.20 5.34 5.94
CA VAL A 60 11.72 4.64 7.13
C VAL A 60 10.60 3.78 7.73
N GLY A 61 10.13 2.82 6.91
CA GLY A 61 9.01 1.94 7.22
C GLY A 61 7.65 2.54 6.87
N SER A 62 6.74 1.67 6.38
CA SER A 62 5.39 2.06 5.97
C SER A 62 4.55 2.64 7.11
N LYS A 63 4.78 2.20 8.36
CA LYS A 63 4.07 2.72 9.53
C LYS A 63 4.24 4.23 9.70
N GLU A 64 5.46 4.75 9.52
CA GLU A 64 5.74 6.18 9.63
C GLU A 64 5.02 6.94 8.51
N LEU A 65 5.11 6.47 7.27
CA LEU A 65 4.39 7.07 6.16
C LEU A 65 2.88 7.10 6.39
N VAL A 66 2.29 5.99 6.86
CA VAL A 66 0.86 5.91 7.18
C VAL A 66 0.46 6.98 8.21
N ALA A 67 1.30 7.20 9.23
CA ALA A 67 1.02 8.22 10.25
C ALA A 67 1.15 9.66 9.70
N TRP A 68 2.10 9.89 8.79
CA TRP A 68 2.40 11.23 8.28
C TRP A 68 1.65 11.61 7.02
N LEU A 69 1.16 10.65 6.24
CA LEU A 69 0.55 10.93 4.93
C LEU A 69 -0.57 11.97 4.97
N PRO A 70 -1.52 11.96 5.94
CA PRO A 70 -2.52 13.02 6.03
C PRO A 70 -1.91 14.42 6.17
N THR A 71 -0.87 14.56 6.99
CA THR A 71 -0.14 15.84 7.17
C THR A 71 0.61 16.24 5.89
N LEU A 72 1.26 15.28 5.21
CA LEU A 72 1.97 15.54 3.97
C LEU A 72 1.04 15.95 2.82
N LEU A 73 -0.22 15.56 2.89
CA LEU A 73 -1.28 15.97 1.97
C LEU A 73 -1.98 17.28 2.39
N ASP A 74 -1.44 17.97 3.39
CA ASP A 74 -1.99 19.23 3.95
C ASP A 74 -3.43 19.10 4.45
N LEU A 75 -3.80 17.91 4.96
CA LEU A 75 -5.10 17.68 5.55
C LEU A 75 -5.15 18.24 6.97
N GLY A 76 -6.32 18.74 7.38
CA GLY A 76 -6.50 19.39 8.66
C GLY A 76 -7.95 19.44 9.14
N PRO A 77 -8.30 20.39 10.03
CA PRO A 77 -9.66 20.56 10.55
C PRO A 77 -10.70 20.76 9.43
N GLY A 78 -11.71 19.92 9.43
CA GLY A 78 -12.77 19.91 8.40
C GLY A 78 -12.56 18.86 7.32
N ASP A 79 -11.36 18.27 7.19
CA ASP A 79 -11.11 17.18 6.27
C ASP A 79 -11.41 15.81 6.90
N ILE A 80 -11.72 14.84 6.07
CA ILE A 80 -12.04 13.48 6.48
C ILE A 80 -11.01 12.52 5.88
N VAL A 81 -10.50 11.60 6.71
CA VAL A 81 -9.67 10.47 6.31
C VAL A 81 -10.47 9.19 6.52
N GLY A 82 -10.83 8.52 5.43
CA GLY A 82 -11.51 7.23 5.45
C GLY A 82 -10.51 6.07 5.59
N PHE A 83 -10.89 5.02 6.32
CA PHE A 83 -10.09 3.80 6.46
C PHE A 83 -10.98 2.61 6.85
N PRO A 84 -10.58 1.34 6.60
CA PRO A 84 -11.37 0.18 6.95
C PRO A 84 -11.68 0.13 8.47
N ARG A 85 -12.90 -0.22 8.86
CA ARG A 85 -13.31 -0.27 10.28
C ARG A 85 -12.46 -1.23 11.11
N ALA A 86 -12.18 -2.42 10.59
CA ALA A 86 -11.24 -3.36 11.16
C ALA A 86 -9.88 -3.11 10.50
N ALA A 87 -9.03 -2.30 11.12
CA ALA A 87 -7.81 -1.83 10.52
C ALA A 87 -6.68 -1.65 11.53
N TYR A 88 -5.49 -1.44 10.99
CA TYR A 88 -4.33 -1.05 11.77
C TYR A 88 -4.56 0.35 12.39
N PRO A 89 -4.36 0.51 13.72
CA PRO A 89 -4.74 1.75 14.41
C PRO A 89 -4.07 3.03 13.90
N THR A 90 -2.96 2.90 13.19
CA THR A 90 -2.18 4.05 12.72
C THR A 90 -2.93 4.90 11.70
N TYR A 91 -3.90 4.36 10.96
CA TYR A 91 -4.74 5.17 10.06
C TYR A 91 -5.57 6.21 10.83
N ASP A 92 -6.19 5.79 11.95
CA ASP A 92 -6.92 6.71 12.84
C ASP A 92 -5.97 7.72 13.49
N VAL A 93 -4.83 7.25 13.98
CA VAL A 93 -3.81 8.10 14.62
C VAL A 93 -3.29 9.15 13.65
N GLY A 94 -2.94 8.77 12.43
CA GLY A 94 -2.44 9.70 11.40
C GLY A 94 -3.45 10.79 11.05
N ALA A 95 -4.73 10.42 10.91
CA ALA A 95 -5.80 11.39 10.68
C ALA A 95 -5.87 12.43 11.83
N ARG A 96 -5.82 11.96 13.08
CA ARG A 96 -5.87 12.84 14.27
C ARG A 96 -4.63 13.71 14.41
N LEU A 97 -3.45 13.20 14.09
CA LEU A 97 -2.20 13.97 14.13
C LEU A 97 -2.25 15.15 13.14
N ALA A 98 -2.87 14.98 11.99
CA ALA A 98 -3.12 16.05 11.04
C ALA A 98 -4.25 17.00 11.46
N GLY A 99 -5.01 16.68 12.51
CA GLY A 99 -6.21 17.43 12.89
C GLY A 99 -7.45 17.10 12.07
N ALA A 100 -7.36 16.12 11.16
CA ALA A 100 -8.47 15.67 10.34
C ALA A 100 -9.40 14.72 11.12
N THR A 101 -10.61 14.51 10.59
CA THR A 101 -11.60 13.61 11.17
C THR A 101 -11.40 12.19 10.66
N PRO A 102 -11.11 11.20 11.51
CA PRO A 102 -11.04 9.81 11.12
C PRO A 102 -12.43 9.23 10.88
N LEU A 103 -12.63 8.49 9.79
CA LEU A 103 -13.90 7.87 9.42
C LEU A 103 -13.70 6.39 9.08
N ALA A 104 -14.27 5.50 9.90
CA ALA A 104 -14.27 4.07 9.62
C ALA A 104 -15.30 3.74 8.53
N VAL A 105 -14.83 3.13 7.41
CA VAL A 105 -15.62 2.86 6.20
C VAL A 105 -15.50 1.37 5.82
N ASP A 106 -16.61 0.65 5.78
CA ASP A 106 -16.62 -0.76 5.36
C ASP A 106 -17.01 -0.92 3.87
N SER A 107 -17.71 0.06 3.32
CA SER A 107 -18.05 0.12 1.89
C SER A 107 -18.29 1.56 1.46
N LEU A 108 -18.13 1.83 0.17
CA LEU A 108 -18.40 3.16 -0.40
C LEU A 108 -19.87 3.57 -0.20
N THR A 109 -20.80 2.61 -0.17
CA THR A 109 -22.22 2.86 0.08
C THR A 109 -22.51 3.30 1.51
N SER A 110 -21.61 3.00 2.47
CA SER A 110 -21.76 3.43 3.86
C SER A 110 -21.41 4.90 4.10
N LEU A 111 -20.83 5.57 3.10
CA LEU A 111 -20.50 7.00 3.18
C LEU A 111 -21.74 7.90 3.16
N GLY A 112 -22.87 7.38 2.72
CA GLY A 112 -24.11 8.16 2.59
C GLY A 112 -24.04 9.23 1.49
N PRO A 113 -24.90 10.26 1.56
CA PRO A 113 -24.86 11.38 0.63
C PRO A 113 -23.56 12.18 0.78
N LEU A 114 -22.85 12.37 -0.33
CA LEU A 114 -21.59 13.09 -0.36
C LEU A 114 -21.84 14.59 -0.59
N THR A 115 -21.18 15.38 0.23
CA THR A 115 -21.08 16.84 0.11
C THR A 115 -19.61 17.22 0.25
N PRO A 116 -19.18 18.44 -0.06
CA PRO A 116 -17.81 18.87 0.16
C PRO A 116 -17.30 18.64 1.59
N SER A 117 -18.19 18.68 2.59
CA SER A 117 -17.85 18.47 4.00
C SER A 117 -17.97 17.01 4.48
N THR A 118 -18.55 16.11 3.69
CA THR A 118 -18.69 14.69 4.05
C THR A 118 -17.89 13.76 3.15
N THR A 119 -17.31 14.29 2.08
CA THR A 119 -16.44 13.51 1.18
C THR A 119 -15.05 13.38 1.78
N PRO A 120 -14.52 12.16 1.98
CA PRO A 120 -13.15 11.98 2.41
C PRO A 120 -12.17 12.63 1.41
N LYS A 121 -11.08 13.19 1.91
CA LYS A 121 -9.96 13.68 1.09
C LYS A 121 -8.95 12.58 0.81
N LEU A 122 -8.81 11.65 1.76
CA LEU A 122 -7.95 10.48 1.68
C LEU A 122 -8.78 9.25 2.07
N LEU A 123 -8.66 8.19 1.28
CA LEU A 123 -9.23 6.87 1.60
C LEU A 123 -8.10 5.83 1.65
N TRP A 124 -7.90 5.25 2.81
CA TRP A 124 -6.99 4.13 3.00
C TRP A 124 -7.65 2.82 2.61
N LEU A 125 -6.89 2.01 1.88
CA LEU A 125 -7.12 0.58 1.70
C LEU A 125 -5.99 -0.18 2.37
N ASN A 126 -6.24 -1.45 2.76
CA ASN A 126 -5.21 -2.35 3.23
C ASN A 126 -5.50 -3.75 2.65
N THR A 127 -4.63 -4.21 1.77
CA THR A 127 -4.83 -5.47 1.03
C THR A 127 -3.51 -6.18 0.72
N PRO A 128 -3.28 -7.36 1.33
CA PRO A 128 -4.08 -8.07 2.34
C PRO A 128 -4.28 -7.29 3.62
N GLY A 129 -5.48 -7.37 4.21
CA GLY A 129 -5.89 -6.54 5.33
C GLY A 129 -5.42 -7.05 6.69
N ASN A 130 -4.91 -6.17 7.54
CA ASN A 130 -4.66 -6.45 8.95
C ASN A 130 -5.84 -5.88 9.78
N PRO A 131 -6.56 -6.68 10.59
CA PRO A 131 -6.26 -8.08 10.98
C PRO A 131 -6.97 -9.14 10.13
N THR A 132 -7.72 -8.79 9.10
CA THR A 132 -8.71 -9.68 8.48
C THR A 132 -8.13 -10.70 7.49
N GLY A 133 -6.90 -10.48 6.98
CA GLY A 133 -6.31 -11.25 5.89
C GLY A 133 -7.04 -11.09 4.54
N LYS A 134 -8.06 -10.21 4.46
CA LYS A 134 -8.86 -10.06 3.25
C LYS A 134 -8.06 -9.45 2.12
N VAL A 135 -8.11 -10.09 0.95
CA VAL A 135 -7.53 -9.60 -0.30
C VAL A 135 -8.63 -8.98 -1.16
N LEU A 136 -8.40 -7.78 -1.62
CA LEU A 136 -9.30 -7.06 -2.52
C LEU A 136 -8.99 -7.44 -3.97
N GLY A 137 -9.99 -7.89 -4.72
CA GLY A 137 -9.83 -8.24 -6.12
C GLY A 137 -9.85 -7.02 -7.04
N VAL A 138 -9.33 -7.20 -8.26
CA VAL A 138 -9.23 -6.14 -9.31
C VAL A 138 -10.55 -5.40 -9.50
N GLY A 139 -11.68 -6.12 -9.60
CA GLY A 139 -12.99 -5.48 -9.81
C GLY A 139 -13.46 -4.62 -8.63
N HIS A 140 -13.04 -4.93 -7.41
CA HIS A 140 -13.31 -4.11 -6.23
C HIS A 140 -12.44 -2.86 -6.22
N LEU A 141 -11.12 -3.03 -6.41
CA LEU A 141 -10.16 -1.92 -6.46
C LEU A 141 -10.54 -0.93 -7.57
N ARG A 142 -10.91 -1.41 -8.77
CA ARG A 142 -11.36 -0.57 -9.87
C ARG A 142 -12.57 0.29 -9.49
N LYS A 143 -13.59 -0.31 -8.84
CA LYS A 143 -14.76 0.45 -8.37
C LYS A 143 -14.38 1.55 -7.37
N VAL A 144 -13.41 1.29 -6.49
CA VAL A 144 -12.91 2.30 -5.55
C VAL A 144 -12.19 3.42 -6.28
N VAL A 145 -11.33 3.10 -7.25
CA VAL A 145 -10.60 4.09 -8.05
C VAL A 145 -11.55 4.95 -8.88
N ASP A 146 -12.51 4.34 -9.57
CA ASP A 146 -13.50 5.07 -10.36
C ASP A 146 -14.33 6.02 -9.49
N TRP A 147 -14.75 5.55 -8.32
CA TRP A 147 -15.47 6.36 -7.34
C TRP A 147 -14.58 7.51 -6.81
N ALA A 148 -13.36 7.23 -6.45
CA ALA A 148 -12.43 8.23 -5.90
C ALA A 148 -12.16 9.36 -6.90
N ARG A 149 -11.93 9.02 -8.16
CA ARG A 149 -11.74 9.98 -9.25
C ARG A 149 -12.97 10.86 -9.47
N ALA A 150 -14.17 10.27 -9.43
CA ALA A 150 -15.41 11.02 -9.58
C ALA A 150 -15.64 12.04 -8.45
N HIS A 151 -14.99 11.86 -7.30
CA HIS A 151 -15.17 12.70 -6.11
C HIS A 151 -13.92 13.46 -5.67
N GLY A 152 -12.83 13.39 -6.43
CA GLY A 152 -11.56 14.07 -6.09
C GLY A 152 -10.91 13.54 -4.81
N VAL A 153 -11.03 12.22 -4.54
CA VAL A 153 -10.49 11.54 -3.37
C VAL A 153 -9.16 10.89 -3.71
N ILE A 154 -8.14 11.10 -2.88
CA ILE A 154 -6.87 10.37 -2.96
C ILE A 154 -7.08 8.98 -2.35
N VAL A 155 -6.60 7.94 -3.02
CA VAL A 155 -6.61 6.57 -2.48
C VAL A 155 -5.18 6.14 -2.17
N ALA A 156 -4.94 5.72 -0.93
CA ALA A 156 -3.70 5.12 -0.50
C ALA A 156 -3.94 3.65 -0.13
N SER A 157 -3.16 2.74 -0.72
CA SER A 157 -3.23 1.31 -0.44
C SER A 157 -1.99 0.86 0.31
N ASP A 158 -2.20 0.34 1.51
CA ASP A 158 -1.15 -0.32 2.28
C ASP A 158 -1.10 -1.80 1.85
N GLU A 159 -0.05 -2.15 1.12
CA GLU A 159 0.16 -3.46 0.50
C GLU A 159 1.33 -4.24 1.15
N CYS A 160 1.73 -3.88 2.37
CA CYS A 160 2.87 -4.47 3.06
C CYS A 160 2.77 -6.00 3.27
N TYR A 161 1.58 -6.59 3.14
CA TYR A 161 1.36 -8.04 3.24
C TYR A 161 1.16 -8.72 1.87
N ALA A 162 1.40 -8.05 0.77
CA ALA A 162 1.07 -8.58 -0.56
C ALA A 162 1.79 -9.88 -0.92
N GLU A 163 3.00 -10.10 -0.42
CA GLU A 163 3.76 -11.33 -0.62
C GLU A 163 3.31 -12.49 0.30
N LEU A 164 2.39 -12.23 1.24
CA LEU A 164 1.84 -13.24 2.17
C LEU A 164 0.49 -13.79 1.68
N ASP A 165 0.23 -13.78 0.40
CA ASP A 165 -0.97 -14.38 -0.20
C ASP A 165 -0.78 -15.90 -0.30
N TRP A 166 -1.64 -16.64 0.40
CA TRP A 166 -1.59 -18.10 0.51
C TRP A 166 -2.60 -18.80 -0.40
N ARG A 167 -3.40 -18.02 -1.13
CA ARG A 167 -4.45 -18.59 -1.99
C ARG A 167 -3.82 -19.24 -3.21
N ASP A 168 -4.40 -20.37 -3.60
CA ASP A 168 -4.13 -21.04 -4.88
C ASP A 168 -2.66 -21.39 -5.16
N ARG A 169 -1.85 -21.67 -4.12
CA ARG A 169 -0.49 -22.20 -4.32
C ARG A 169 -0.44 -23.58 -4.98
N GLY A 170 -1.61 -24.21 -5.09
CA GLY A 170 -1.69 -25.57 -5.61
C GLY A 170 -1.52 -26.65 -4.55
N ASP A 171 -1.79 -27.88 -4.98
CA ASP A 171 -1.60 -29.11 -4.21
C ASP A 171 -0.31 -29.76 -4.69
N ALA A 172 0.63 -30.06 -3.78
CA ALA A 172 1.85 -30.81 -4.08
C ALA A 172 1.59 -32.28 -4.51
N GLY A 173 0.32 -32.68 -4.56
CA GLY A 173 -0.12 -34.02 -4.95
C GLY A 173 -0.34 -34.96 -3.78
N ASP A 174 -0.12 -34.54 -2.55
CA ASP A 174 -0.36 -35.26 -1.30
C ASP A 174 -1.34 -34.55 -0.37
N GLY A 175 -2.03 -33.50 -0.85
CA GLY A 175 -2.93 -32.65 -0.08
C GLY A 175 -2.25 -31.55 0.72
N SER A 176 -0.92 -31.41 0.61
CA SER A 176 -0.19 -30.30 1.18
C SER A 176 -0.10 -29.13 0.19
N ILE A 177 0.28 -27.96 0.73
CA ILE A 177 0.51 -26.76 -0.11
C ILE A 177 1.79 -26.95 -0.91
N ASP A 178 1.72 -26.72 -2.20
CA ASP A 178 2.90 -26.65 -3.05
C ASP A 178 3.66 -25.34 -2.82
N TRP A 179 4.71 -25.41 -2.02
CA TRP A 179 5.57 -24.28 -1.70
C TRP A 179 6.51 -23.87 -2.83
N ASP A 180 6.74 -24.75 -3.81
CA ASP A 180 7.57 -24.48 -4.98
C ASP A 180 6.77 -23.80 -6.10
N ALA A 181 5.42 -23.87 -6.04
CA ALA A 181 4.58 -23.11 -6.94
C ALA A 181 4.73 -21.61 -6.73
N GLU A 182 4.72 -20.84 -7.83
CA GLU A 182 4.69 -19.40 -7.74
C GLU A 182 3.48 -18.91 -6.93
N PRO A 183 3.68 -18.04 -5.92
CA PRO A 183 2.56 -17.54 -5.13
C PRO A 183 1.60 -16.73 -6.02
N PRO A 184 0.29 -16.81 -5.74
CA PRO A 184 -0.68 -15.99 -6.44
C PRO A 184 -0.35 -14.50 -6.24
N THR A 185 -0.48 -13.74 -7.31
CA THR A 185 -0.21 -12.31 -7.26
C THR A 185 -1.40 -11.57 -6.64
N THR A 186 -1.23 -11.00 -5.47
CA THR A 186 -2.21 -10.05 -4.91
C THR A 186 -2.32 -8.84 -5.82
N PRO A 187 -3.51 -8.44 -6.27
CA PRO A 187 -3.66 -7.24 -7.09
C PRO A 187 -3.15 -5.99 -6.36
N SER A 188 -2.36 -5.17 -7.06
CA SER A 188 -1.98 -3.85 -6.58
C SER A 188 -3.03 -2.81 -6.96
N LEU A 189 -3.13 -1.74 -6.16
CA LEU A 189 -3.91 -0.56 -6.53
C LEU A 189 -3.42 0.05 -7.86
N LEU A 190 -2.11 -0.09 -8.16
CA LEU A 190 -1.48 0.44 -9.37
C LEU A 190 -1.60 -0.50 -10.58
N ASP A 191 -2.19 -1.68 -10.44
CA ASP A 191 -2.39 -2.62 -11.55
C ASP A 191 -3.11 -1.92 -12.72
N PRO A 192 -2.63 -2.02 -13.96
CA PRO A 192 -3.27 -1.40 -15.11
C PRO A 192 -4.75 -1.78 -15.30
N ARG A 193 -5.14 -2.99 -14.87
CA ARG A 193 -6.53 -3.45 -14.88
C ARG A 193 -7.40 -2.69 -13.85
N VAL A 194 -6.78 -2.11 -12.82
CA VAL A 194 -7.43 -1.29 -11.80
C VAL A 194 -7.43 0.18 -12.22
N THR A 195 -6.27 0.69 -12.62
CA THR A 195 -6.05 2.12 -12.89
C THR A 195 -6.58 2.58 -14.24
N GLY A 196 -6.73 1.67 -15.21
CA GLY A 196 -7.04 2.05 -16.59
C GLY A 196 -5.94 2.86 -17.26
N GLY A 197 -4.70 2.77 -16.76
CA GLY A 197 -3.50 3.41 -17.32
C GLY A 197 -3.10 4.75 -16.69
N SER A 198 -3.84 5.26 -15.68
CA SER A 198 -3.46 6.47 -14.94
C SER A 198 -3.28 6.15 -13.46
N THR A 199 -2.19 6.58 -12.87
CA THR A 199 -1.91 6.46 -11.43
C THR A 199 -2.21 7.75 -10.64
N GLU A 200 -2.76 8.76 -11.30
CA GLU A 200 -3.10 10.03 -10.66
C GLU A 200 -4.07 9.84 -9.49
N GLY A 201 -3.74 10.46 -8.35
CA GLY A 201 -4.50 10.35 -7.11
C GLY A 201 -4.37 9.01 -6.37
N LEU A 202 -3.44 8.15 -6.79
CA LEU A 202 -3.22 6.82 -6.20
C LEU A 202 -1.83 6.73 -5.57
N LEU A 203 -1.76 6.15 -4.38
CA LEU A 203 -0.52 5.89 -3.63
C LEU A 203 -0.50 4.43 -3.18
N VAL A 204 0.68 3.81 -3.22
CA VAL A 204 0.89 2.47 -2.65
C VAL A 204 2.03 2.54 -1.65
N CYS A 205 1.80 1.98 -0.46
CA CYS A 205 2.81 1.76 0.58
C CYS A 205 3.16 0.27 0.59
N TYR A 206 4.47 -0.02 0.57
CA TYR A 206 4.94 -1.39 0.55
C TYR A 206 6.10 -1.60 1.53
#